data_7dfe8e333534912e7d9c3e417b9069da
#
_entry.id   7dfe8e333534912e7d9c3e417b9069da
#
_cell.length_a   1.000
_cell.length_b   1.000
_cell.length_c   1.000
_cell.angle_alpha   90.00
_cell.angle_beta   90.00
_cell.angle_gamma   90.00
#
_symmetry.space_group_name_H-M   'P 1'
#
loop_
_entity.id
_entity.type
_entity.pdbx_description
1 polymer ?
#
loop_
_entity_poly.entity_id
_entity_poly.type
_entity_poly.pdbx_seq_one_letter_code
_entity_poly.pdbx_strand_id
1 'polypeptide(L)'
;MKPYGCTATAPAQGSEGRGSGIMEEKKKKVVVAFSGGLDTSYTVMYLAKEKGYEVYAACANTGGFSPEQLKTNEENAYRLGATKYVTLDVTQEYYEKSLKYMVFGNVLRNNCYPISVSSERIFQALAIARYAKEIGASAIAHGSTGAGNDQIRFDMTFLVMAPGVEIITLTRDGNLSRKEEIDYLNEHGFQADFTKLKYSYNVGIWGTSICGGEILDSTQGLPESAYLKHPTKHDSEILSLGFEKGELVSVNGKEYTDRIKAIQAVEEIGAAYAIGRDCHVGDTIVGIKGRVGFEAAAPMLIIGAHRFLEKYTLSKWQQYWKDQVANWYGMFLHESQYLEPVMPDIEAMLTSSQRHVTGTVTLELRPYCFQTVGCDTPNDLVKNKLGEYGEGAKGWTSEEAKGFIKVTSTPLRAYYLAHPEEER
;
A
#
# COMPACT_ATOMS: atom_id res chain seq x y z
N MET A 1 -12.42 26.72 52.26
CA MET A 1 -13.77 26.60 52.86
C MET A 1 -14.02 25.09 53.07
N LYS A 2 -14.55 24.77 54.24
CA LYS A 2 -14.58 23.44 54.85
C LYS A 2 -15.50 22.42 54.15
N PRO A 3 -15.26 21.11 54.38
CA PRO A 3 -16.01 20.01 53.78
C PRO A 3 -17.28 19.69 54.59
N TYR A 4 -18.28 19.13 53.91
CA TYR A 4 -19.43 18.52 54.60
C TYR A 4 -19.26 17.00 54.60
N GLY A 5 -19.15 16.45 55.82
CA GLY A 5 -19.36 15.05 56.09
C GLY A 5 -20.84 14.77 56.33
N CYS A 6 -21.29 13.57 56.02
CA CYS A 6 -22.47 13.01 56.64
C CYS A 6 -22.30 11.52 56.87
N THR A 7 -22.66 11.10 58.04
CA THR A 7 -22.46 9.88 58.77
C THR A 7 -23.36 8.73 58.32
N ALA A 8 -22.86 7.55 58.61
CA ALA A 8 -23.46 6.23 58.43
C ALA A 8 -24.76 5.97 59.20
N THR A 9 -25.60 5.10 58.64
CA THR A 9 -26.37 4.13 59.41
C THR A 9 -26.55 2.87 58.60
N ALA A 10 -26.11 1.74 59.15
CA ALA A 10 -26.46 0.41 58.69
C ALA A 10 -27.83 -0.03 59.25
N PRO A 11 -28.53 -0.95 58.59
CA PRO A 11 -29.07 -2.08 59.32
C PRO A 11 -28.91 -3.46 58.62
N ALA A 12 -28.64 -4.38 59.50
CA ALA A 12 -29.15 -5.76 59.62
C ALA A 12 -29.04 -6.77 58.47
N GLN A 13 -28.39 -7.82 58.84
CA GLN A 13 -28.25 -9.15 58.23
C GLN A 13 -29.58 -9.78 57.81
N GLY A 14 -29.61 -10.29 56.56
CA GLY A 14 -30.51 -11.34 56.11
C GLY A 14 -29.69 -12.40 55.41
N SER A 15 -29.57 -13.56 56.03
CA SER A 15 -29.02 -14.79 55.49
C SER A 15 -30.01 -15.40 54.49
N GLU A 16 -29.54 -15.62 53.23
CA GLU A 16 -30.10 -16.72 52.41
C GLU A 16 -29.23 -17.00 51.20
N GLY A 17 -28.93 -18.27 50.98
CA GLY A 17 -28.75 -18.88 49.68
C GLY A 17 -27.41 -18.65 48.94
N ARG A 18 -26.33 -19.35 49.36
CA ARG A 18 -25.20 -19.64 48.46
C ARG A 18 -25.65 -20.58 47.36
N GLY A 19 -26.12 -20.01 46.27
CA GLY A 19 -26.11 -20.67 44.98
C GLY A 19 -24.71 -20.48 44.38
N SER A 20 -23.86 -21.52 44.43
CA SER A 20 -22.60 -21.56 43.68
C SER A 20 -22.90 -21.76 42.18
N GLY A 21 -23.40 -20.72 41.56
CA GLY A 21 -23.31 -20.59 40.11
C GLY A 21 -21.83 -20.36 39.78
N ILE A 22 -21.17 -21.38 39.27
CA ILE A 22 -19.90 -21.26 38.56
C ILE A 22 -20.23 -20.32 37.38
N MET A 23 -19.95 -19.02 37.51
CA MET A 23 -19.90 -18.13 36.37
C MET A 23 -18.75 -18.68 35.51
N GLU A 24 -19.08 -19.39 34.44
CA GLU A 24 -18.12 -19.67 33.37
C GLU A 24 -17.49 -18.36 33.00
N GLU A 25 -16.22 -18.19 33.32
CA GLU A 25 -15.45 -17.00 32.96
C GLU A 25 -15.42 -16.92 31.42
N LYS A 26 -16.17 -16.00 30.86
CA LYS A 26 -16.32 -15.87 29.42
C LYS A 26 -14.93 -15.69 28.80
N LYS A 27 -14.49 -16.65 27.99
CA LYS A 27 -13.18 -16.62 27.36
C LYS A 27 -12.97 -15.26 26.65
N LYS A 28 -11.79 -14.67 26.83
CA LYS A 28 -11.41 -13.43 26.15
C LYS A 28 -11.29 -13.69 24.65
N LYS A 29 -11.85 -12.81 23.83
CA LYS A 29 -11.74 -12.89 22.37
C LYS A 29 -10.48 -12.19 21.91
N VAL A 30 -9.76 -12.81 20.97
CA VAL A 30 -8.65 -12.19 20.25
C VAL A 30 -8.85 -12.32 18.74
N VAL A 31 -8.62 -11.24 18.01
CA VAL A 31 -8.55 -11.27 16.54
C VAL A 31 -7.08 -11.39 16.14
N VAL A 32 -6.74 -12.41 15.38
CA VAL A 32 -5.41 -12.57 14.80
C VAL A 32 -5.44 -12.11 13.35
N ALA A 33 -4.59 -11.14 12.98
CA ALA A 33 -4.34 -10.77 11.59
C ALA A 33 -3.63 -11.92 10.87
N PHE A 34 -4.43 -12.82 10.29
CA PHE A 34 -3.99 -14.11 9.80
C PHE A 34 -3.71 -14.12 8.31
N SER A 35 -2.48 -14.41 7.93
CA SER A 35 -2.05 -14.53 6.53
C SER A 35 -1.83 -15.97 6.07
N GLY A 36 -1.88 -16.94 6.96
CA GLY A 36 -1.51 -18.34 6.70
C GLY A 36 0.02 -18.58 6.74
N GLY A 37 0.83 -17.56 7.02
CA GLY A 37 2.27 -17.67 7.20
C GLY A 37 2.66 -18.27 8.56
N LEU A 38 3.96 -18.57 8.75
CA LEU A 38 4.50 -19.20 9.94
C LEU A 38 4.12 -18.45 11.22
N ASP A 39 4.51 -17.17 11.32
CA ASP A 39 4.36 -16.36 12.53
C ASP A 39 2.89 -16.22 12.95
N THR A 40 1.98 -16.07 11.97
CA THR A 40 0.54 -15.98 12.25
C THR A 40 -0.07 -17.33 12.60
N SER A 41 0.44 -18.44 12.04
CA SER A 41 0.03 -19.80 12.39
C SER A 41 0.45 -20.15 13.81
N TYR A 42 1.69 -19.84 14.18
CA TYR A 42 2.17 -19.94 15.55
C TYR A 42 1.28 -19.13 16.51
N THR A 43 1.01 -17.87 16.18
CA THR A 43 0.20 -16.97 17.00
C THR A 43 -1.21 -17.53 17.27
N VAL A 44 -1.90 -18.03 16.23
CA VAL A 44 -3.23 -18.65 16.39
C VAL A 44 -3.18 -19.82 17.35
N MET A 45 -2.26 -20.76 17.13
CA MET A 45 -2.17 -21.98 17.94
C MET A 45 -1.79 -21.67 19.39
N TYR A 46 -0.80 -20.83 19.62
CA TYR A 46 -0.34 -20.45 20.94
C TYR A 46 -1.45 -19.75 21.76
N LEU A 47 -2.15 -18.79 21.17
CA LEU A 47 -3.22 -18.08 21.86
C LEU A 47 -4.42 -18.99 22.19
N ALA A 48 -4.73 -19.93 21.29
CA ALA A 48 -5.81 -20.89 21.52
C ALA A 48 -5.46 -21.91 22.59
N LYS A 49 -4.26 -22.52 22.56
CA LYS A 49 -3.86 -23.63 23.42
C LYS A 49 -3.28 -23.17 24.75
N GLU A 50 -2.34 -22.21 24.73
CA GLU A 50 -1.59 -21.83 25.94
C GLU A 50 -2.27 -20.69 26.72
N LYS A 51 -2.94 -19.78 26.01
CA LYS A 51 -3.58 -18.60 26.62
C LYS A 51 -5.09 -18.75 26.78
N GLY A 52 -5.69 -19.80 26.19
CA GLY A 52 -7.12 -20.08 26.32
C GLY A 52 -8.05 -19.04 25.71
N TYR A 53 -7.56 -18.22 24.78
CA TYR A 53 -8.39 -17.24 24.07
C TYR A 53 -9.40 -17.93 23.14
N GLU A 54 -10.53 -17.26 22.93
CA GLU A 54 -11.42 -17.52 21.80
C GLU A 54 -10.84 -16.80 20.57
N VAL A 55 -10.14 -17.55 19.70
CA VAL A 55 -9.34 -16.99 18.59
C VAL A 55 -10.17 -16.83 17.33
N TYR A 56 -10.21 -15.62 16.81
CA TYR A 56 -10.82 -15.25 15.54
C TYR A 56 -9.69 -14.95 14.52
N ALA A 57 -9.45 -15.89 13.61
CA ALA A 57 -8.45 -15.70 12.56
C ALA A 57 -9.06 -14.87 11.41
N ALA A 58 -8.58 -13.66 11.20
CA ALA A 58 -9.08 -12.74 10.20
C ALA A 58 -8.06 -12.50 9.10
N CYS A 59 -8.36 -12.94 7.88
CA CYS A 59 -7.56 -12.71 6.68
C CYS A 59 -8.08 -11.48 5.93
N ALA A 60 -7.36 -10.36 5.96
CA ALA A 60 -7.70 -9.18 5.18
C ALA A 60 -7.12 -9.30 3.77
N ASN A 61 -7.99 -9.56 2.80
CA ASN A 61 -7.62 -9.75 1.40
C ASN A 61 -7.60 -8.43 0.63
N THR A 62 -6.41 -8.05 0.15
CA THR A 62 -6.15 -6.89 -0.72
C THR A 62 -5.98 -7.29 -2.20
N GLY A 63 -6.47 -8.47 -2.57
CA GLY A 63 -6.40 -8.99 -3.94
C GLY A 63 -5.16 -9.84 -4.25
N GLY A 64 -4.39 -10.21 -3.22
CA GLY A 64 -3.20 -11.05 -3.35
C GLY A 64 -3.44 -12.55 -3.19
N PHE A 65 -4.62 -12.97 -2.72
CA PHE A 65 -4.95 -14.38 -2.50
C PHE A 65 -5.89 -14.93 -3.58
N SER A 66 -5.57 -16.11 -4.09
CA SER A 66 -6.52 -16.87 -4.92
C SER A 66 -7.64 -17.47 -4.04
N PRO A 67 -8.79 -17.84 -4.65
CA PRO A 67 -9.85 -18.53 -3.92
C PRO A 67 -9.38 -19.81 -3.22
N GLU A 68 -8.48 -20.57 -3.86
CA GLU A 68 -7.90 -21.81 -3.32
C GLU A 68 -7.01 -21.51 -2.11
N GLN A 69 -6.20 -20.45 -2.17
CA GLN A 69 -5.37 -20.02 -1.04
C GLN A 69 -6.23 -19.58 0.14
N LEU A 70 -7.31 -18.82 -0.08
CA LEU A 70 -8.23 -18.41 0.97
C LEU A 70 -8.90 -19.63 1.65
N LYS A 71 -9.29 -20.64 0.86
CA LYS A 71 -9.85 -21.89 1.37
C LYS A 71 -8.81 -22.67 2.21
N THR A 72 -7.57 -22.76 1.72
CA THR A 72 -6.48 -23.41 2.48
C THR A 72 -6.19 -22.67 3.79
N ASN A 73 -6.23 -21.34 3.78
CA ASN A 73 -6.05 -20.52 4.96
C ASN A 73 -7.17 -20.78 5.99
N GLU A 74 -8.41 -20.91 5.54
CA GLU A 74 -9.55 -21.23 6.40
C GLU A 74 -9.38 -22.61 7.05
N GLU A 75 -9.08 -23.65 6.25
CA GLU A 75 -8.86 -25.01 6.76
C GLU A 75 -7.70 -25.05 7.77
N ASN A 76 -6.61 -24.36 7.49
CA ASN A 76 -5.47 -24.28 8.39
C ASN A 76 -5.79 -23.50 9.67
N ALA A 77 -6.54 -22.40 9.60
CA ALA A 77 -6.94 -21.64 10.79
C ALA A 77 -7.70 -22.53 11.79
N TYR A 78 -8.65 -23.33 11.32
CA TYR A 78 -9.37 -24.27 12.18
C TYR A 78 -8.48 -25.38 12.75
N ARG A 79 -7.56 -25.93 11.94
CA ARG A 79 -6.58 -26.92 12.41
C ARG A 79 -5.64 -26.36 13.48
N LEU A 80 -5.33 -25.07 13.41
CA LEU A 80 -4.51 -24.36 14.41
C LEU A 80 -5.27 -24.05 15.71
N GLY A 81 -6.58 -24.26 15.74
CA GLY A 81 -7.41 -24.06 16.93
C GLY A 81 -8.19 -22.73 16.92
N ALA A 82 -8.30 -22.05 15.79
CA ALA A 82 -9.18 -20.89 15.68
C ALA A 82 -10.63 -21.29 15.93
N THR A 83 -11.35 -20.47 16.69
CA THR A 83 -12.79 -20.62 16.92
C THR A 83 -13.59 -20.24 15.68
N LYS A 84 -13.08 -19.22 14.96
CA LYS A 84 -13.70 -18.73 13.72
C LYS A 84 -12.61 -18.21 12.77
N TYR A 85 -12.83 -18.45 11.49
CA TYR A 85 -12.11 -17.78 10.40
C TYR A 85 -13.01 -16.80 9.67
N VAL A 86 -12.45 -15.71 9.16
CA VAL A 86 -13.14 -14.75 8.31
C VAL A 86 -12.16 -14.19 7.26
N THR A 87 -12.64 -14.11 6.02
CA THR A 87 -11.98 -13.32 4.98
C THR A 87 -12.64 -11.95 4.93
N LEU A 88 -11.85 -10.89 5.17
CA LEU A 88 -12.26 -9.50 5.02
C LEU A 88 -11.80 -9.02 3.65
N ASP A 89 -12.70 -8.93 2.69
CA ASP A 89 -12.38 -8.39 1.37
C ASP A 89 -12.32 -6.87 1.45
N VAL A 90 -11.13 -6.32 1.23
CA VAL A 90 -10.85 -4.88 1.26
C VAL A 90 -10.39 -4.35 -0.10
N THR A 91 -10.49 -5.14 -1.16
CA THR A 91 -9.98 -4.78 -2.50
C THR A 91 -10.60 -3.49 -3.03
N GLN A 92 -11.93 -3.37 -2.93
CA GLN A 92 -12.64 -2.18 -3.39
C GLN A 92 -12.30 -0.95 -2.54
N GLU A 93 -12.28 -1.09 -1.22
CA GLU A 93 -11.91 0.01 -0.32
C GLU A 93 -10.46 0.46 -0.56
N TYR A 94 -9.55 -0.48 -0.76
CA TYR A 94 -8.15 -0.21 -1.07
C TYR A 94 -8.00 0.56 -2.39
N TYR A 95 -8.76 0.18 -3.43
CA TYR A 95 -8.80 0.94 -4.68
C TYR A 95 -9.30 2.36 -4.43
N GLU A 96 -10.51 2.51 -3.88
CA GLU A 96 -11.20 3.79 -3.74
C GLU A 96 -10.46 4.80 -2.85
N LYS A 97 -9.80 4.30 -1.82
CA LYS A 97 -9.17 5.14 -0.79
C LYS A 97 -7.65 5.24 -0.91
N SER A 98 -7.02 4.48 -1.81
CA SER A 98 -5.57 4.54 -1.98
C SER A 98 -5.13 4.43 -3.43
N LEU A 99 -5.38 3.31 -4.12
CA LEU A 99 -4.77 3.06 -5.41
C LEU A 99 -5.10 4.13 -6.46
N LYS A 100 -6.35 4.62 -6.50
CA LYS A 100 -6.71 5.69 -7.41
C LYS A 100 -5.90 6.97 -7.16
N TYR A 101 -5.63 7.32 -5.90
CA TYR A 101 -4.79 8.49 -5.59
C TYR A 101 -3.31 8.26 -5.88
N MET A 102 -2.85 7.01 -5.76
CA MET A 102 -1.51 6.65 -6.21
C MET A 102 -1.36 6.81 -7.73
N VAL A 103 -2.40 6.50 -8.50
CA VAL A 103 -2.45 6.77 -9.95
C VAL A 103 -2.51 8.27 -10.19
N PHE A 104 -3.45 9.00 -9.59
CA PHE A 104 -3.61 10.45 -9.74
C PHE A 104 -2.32 11.21 -9.40
N GLY A 105 -1.61 10.76 -8.38
CA GLY A 105 -0.32 11.32 -7.97
C GLY A 105 0.89 10.82 -8.77
N ASN A 106 0.73 9.79 -9.60
CA ASN A 106 1.87 9.07 -10.20
C ASN A 106 2.90 8.62 -9.15
N VAL A 107 2.41 8.07 -8.03
CA VAL A 107 3.21 7.85 -6.82
C VAL A 107 4.20 6.71 -7.00
N LEU A 108 5.48 7.06 -7.01
CA LEU A 108 6.61 6.13 -7.00
C LEU A 108 7.63 6.60 -5.96
N ARG A 109 7.86 5.82 -4.91
CA ARG A 109 8.89 6.15 -3.93
C ARG A 109 10.28 6.13 -4.59
N ASN A 110 11.03 7.21 -4.40
CA ASN A 110 12.33 7.42 -5.05
C ASN A 110 12.27 7.21 -6.59
N ASN A 111 11.15 7.59 -7.22
CA ASN A 111 10.88 7.44 -8.66
C ASN A 111 10.97 6.00 -9.20
N CYS A 112 10.90 5.01 -8.35
CA CYS A 112 11.11 3.61 -8.71
C CYS A 112 10.00 2.71 -8.14
N TYR A 113 9.77 2.72 -6.82
CA TYR A 113 8.97 1.73 -6.14
C TYR A 113 7.50 2.16 -5.96
N PRO A 114 6.51 1.38 -6.46
CA PRO A 114 5.09 1.74 -6.38
C PRO A 114 4.46 1.53 -5.00
N ILE A 115 5.25 1.35 -3.94
CA ILE A 115 4.85 1.17 -2.52
C ILE A 115 3.70 0.16 -2.31
N SER A 116 3.72 -0.93 -3.05
CA SER A 116 2.66 -1.95 -3.06
C SER A 116 2.34 -2.49 -1.66
N VAL A 117 3.36 -2.94 -0.91
CA VAL A 117 3.17 -3.50 0.44
C VAL A 117 2.72 -2.44 1.45
N SER A 118 3.36 -1.26 1.43
CA SER A 118 3.08 -0.21 2.43
C SER A 118 1.63 0.23 2.40
N SER A 119 1.11 0.45 1.19
CA SER A 119 -0.26 0.93 1.01
C SER A 119 -1.30 -0.10 1.42
N GLU A 120 -1.11 -1.38 1.10
CA GLU A 120 -2.08 -2.43 1.43
C GLU A 120 -2.15 -2.75 2.93
N ARG A 121 -1.00 -2.72 3.66
CA ARG A 121 -0.96 -3.05 5.09
C ARG A 121 -1.86 -2.16 5.93
N ILE A 122 -1.98 -0.89 5.56
CA ILE A 122 -2.87 0.05 6.24
C ILE A 122 -4.32 -0.39 6.13
N PHE A 123 -4.78 -0.77 4.93
CA PHE A 123 -6.17 -1.21 4.70
C PHE A 123 -6.44 -2.57 5.35
N GLN A 124 -5.46 -3.45 5.37
CA GLN A 124 -5.53 -4.70 6.16
C GLN A 124 -5.71 -4.39 7.65
N ALA A 125 -4.90 -3.51 8.22
CA ALA A 125 -4.99 -3.13 9.63
C ALA A 125 -6.34 -2.45 9.95
N LEU A 126 -6.83 -1.55 9.09
CA LEU A 126 -8.13 -0.90 9.26
C LEU A 126 -9.28 -1.91 9.32
N ALA A 127 -9.28 -2.90 8.43
CA ALA A 127 -10.30 -3.95 8.41
C ALA A 127 -10.26 -4.82 9.66
N ILE A 128 -9.06 -5.24 10.08
CA ILE A 128 -8.85 -6.02 11.30
C ILE A 128 -9.33 -5.26 12.55
N ALA A 129 -8.97 -3.97 12.67
CA ALA A 129 -9.38 -3.13 13.80
C ALA A 129 -10.91 -2.98 13.87
N ARG A 130 -11.55 -2.76 12.72
CA ARG A 130 -13.03 -2.66 12.63
C ARG A 130 -13.69 -3.98 13.05
N TYR A 131 -13.20 -5.09 12.53
CA TYR A 131 -13.73 -6.41 12.88
C TYR A 131 -13.55 -6.73 14.37
N ALA A 132 -12.39 -6.40 14.95
CA ALA A 132 -12.15 -6.60 16.38
C ALA A 132 -13.15 -5.81 17.26
N LYS A 133 -13.44 -4.57 16.88
CA LYS A 133 -14.48 -3.76 17.57
C LYS A 133 -15.87 -4.33 17.39
N GLU A 134 -16.22 -4.78 16.21
CA GLU A 134 -17.54 -5.37 15.89
C GLU A 134 -17.85 -6.57 16.78
N ILE A 135 -16.87 -7.48 16.96
CA ILE A 135 -17.07 -8.68 17.77
C ILE A 135 -16.79 -8.48 19.26
N GLY A 136 -16.38 -7.27 19.67
CA GLY A 136 -16.01 -6.96 21.04
C GLY A 136 -14.79 -7.74 21.51
N ALA A 137 -13.75 -7.84 20.66
CA ALA A 137 -12.49 -8.48 21.02
C ALA A 137 -11.73 -7.66 22.07
N SER A 138 -11.10 -8.33 23.02
CA SER A 138 -10.26 -7.72 24.05
C SER A 138 -8.82 -7.50 23.56
N ALA A 139 -8.41 -8.24 22.51
CA ALA A 139 -7.07 -8.16 21.95
C ALA A 139 -7.08 -8.33 20.42
N ILE A 140 -6.06 -7.75 19.80
CA ILE A 140 -5.68 -7.98 18.39
C ILE A 140 -4.24 -8.50 18.38
N ALA A 141 -3.97 -9.55 17.59
CA ALA A 141 -2.63 -10.09 17.46
C ALA A 141 -2.15 -10.06 16.00
N HIS A 142 -0.85 -9.89 15.81
CA HIS A 142 -0.20 -10.03 14.50
C HIS A 142 1.20 -10.64 14.61
N GLY A 143 1.69 -11.24 13.53
CA GLY A 143 2.98 -11.93 13.46
C GLY A 143 4.15 -11.07 12.95
N SER A 144 4.08 -9.74 12.97
CA SER A 144 5.16 -8.91 12.45
C SER A 144 6.37 -8.94 13.39
N THR A 145 7.57 -9.04 12.80
CA THR A 145 8.85 -9.02 13.52
C THR A 145 9.29 -7.61 13.86
N GLY A 146 10.19 -7.45 14.83
CA GLY A 146 10.74 -6.16 15.25
C GLY A 146 11.65 -5.47 14.24
N ALA A 147 12.11 -6.17 13.20
CA ALA A 147 13.02 -5.62 12.18
C ALA A 147 12.30 -4.93 11.01
N GLY A 148 11.02 -5.27 10.76
CA GLY A 148 10.26 -4.79 9.61
C GLY A 148 9.41 -3.55 9.91
N ASN A 149 8.87 -2.96 8.83
CA ASN A 149 7.95 -1.82 8.91
C ASN A 149 6.53 -2.23 9.32
N ASP A 150 6.13 -3.47 9.06
CA ASP A 150 4.73 -3.91 9.19
C ASP A 150 4.24 -3.83 10.63
N GLN A 151 5.10 -4.09 11.63
CA GLN A 151 4.78 -3.89 13.04
C GLN A 151 4.27 -2.47 13.32
N ILE A 152 4.93 -1.45 12.75
CA ILE A 152 4.55 -0.05 12.95
C ILE A 152 3.21 0.22 12.27
N ARG A 153 3.01 -0.29 11.05
CA ARG A 153 1.78 -0.11 10.28
C ARG A 153 0.56 -0.69 10.98
N PHE A 154 0.71 -1.89 11.53
CA PHE A 154 -0.35 -2.53 12.30
C PHE A 154 -0.59 -1.82 13.63
N ASP A 155 0.45 -1.67 14.46
CA ASP A 155 0.31 -1.09 15.80
C ASP A 155 -0.26 0.33 15.78
N MET A 156 0.27 1.22 14.93
CA MET A 156 -0.25 2.59 14.83
C MET A 156 -1.71 2.62 14.43
N THR A 157 -2.09 1.81 13.44
CA THR A 157 -3.49 1.73 13.00
C THR A 157 -4.38 1.18 14.11
N PHE A 158 -3.96 0.15 14.84
CA PHE A 158 -4.74 -0.45 15.93
C PHE A 158 -4.89 0.51 17.11
N LEU A 159 -3.81 1.20 17.51
CA LEU A 159 -3.86 2.20 18.59
C LEU A 159 -4.87 3.31 18.32
N VAL A 160 -4.97 3.76 17.07
CA VAL A 160 -5.89 4.83 16.68
C VAL A 160 -7.31 4.30 16.49
N MET A 161 -7.48 3.15 15.81
CA MET A 161 -8.79 2.68 15.36
C MET A 161 -9.49 1.76 16.35
N ALA A 162 -8.76 1.14 17.26
CA ALA A 162 -9.27 0.25 18.31
C ALA A 162 -8.70 0.62 19.70
N PRO A 163 -8.91 1.87 20.17
CA PRO A 163 -8.35 2.30 21.43
C PRO A 163 -8.87 1.42 22.60
N GLY A 164 -7.95 1.02 23.46
CA GLY A 164 -8.23 0.16 24.61
C GLY A 164 -8.26 -1.35 24.31
N VAL A 165 -8.06 -1.76 23.06
CA VAL A 165 -7.83 -3.17 22.70
C VAL A 165 -6.34 -3.47 22.88
N GLU A 166 -6.02 -4.60 23.55
CA GLU A 166 -4.65 -5.06 23.75
C GLU A 166 -4.02 -5.47 22.40
N ILE A 167 -2.78 -5.09 22.15
CA ILE A 167 -2.02 -5.54 20.96
C ILE A 167 -1.03 -6.63 21.40
N ILE A 168 -1.14 -7.81 20.78
CA ILE A 168 -0.31 -8.98 21.09
C ILE A 168 0.61 -9.27 19.90
N THR A 169 1.92 -9.34 20.15
CA THR A 169 2.96 -9.54 19.13
C THR A 169 3.98 -10.57 19.60
N LEU A 170 3.55 -11.86 19.64
CA LEU A 170 4.34 -12.94 20.23
C LEU A 170 5.73 -13.09 19.60
N THR A 171 5.82 -13.03 18.28
CA THR A 171 7.10 -13.15 17.54
C THR A 171 8.06 -12.03 17.87
N ARG A 172 7.58 -10.78 17.89
CA ARG A 172 8.39 -9.59 18.21
C ARG A 172 8.80 -9.57 19.68
N ASP A 173 7.83 -9.69 20.57
CA ASP A 173 8.04 -9.47 22.00
C ASP A 173 8.78 -10.66 22.65
N GLY A 174 8.59 -11.86 22.10
CA GLY A 174 9.32 -13.07 22.49
C GLY A 174 10.67 -13.23 21.80
N ASN A 175 10.99 -12.38 20.81
CA ASN A 175 12.16 -12.51 19.94
C ASN A 175 12.34 -13.94 19.40
N LEU A 176 11.23 -14.55 18.99
CA LEU A 176 11.18 -15.95 18.56
C LEU A 176 11.89 -16.13 17.22
N SER A 177 12.68 -17.18 17.14
CA SER A 177 13.27 -17.62 15.88
C SER A 177 12.27 -18.47 15.08
N ARG A 178 12.40 -18.44 13.76
CA ARG A 178 11.61 -19.30 12.86
C ARG A 178 11.66 -20.79 13.27
N LYS A 179 12.81 -21.24 13.80
CA LYS A 179 12.96 -22.62 14.22
C LYS A 179 12.08 -22.92 15.44
N GLU A 180 12.05 -22.06 16.44
CA GLU A 180 11.23 -22.24 17.64
C GLU A 180 9.72 -22.27 17.27
N GLU A 181 9.28 -21.43 16.36
CA GLU A 181 7.89 -21.43 15.88
C GLU A 181 7.54 -22.72 15.12
N ILE A 182 8.45 -23.21 14.26
CA ILE A 182 8.27 -24.47 13.51
C ILE A 182 8.25 -25.66 14.48
N ASP A 183 9.20 -25.72 15.42
CA ASP A 183 9.29 -26.80 16.40
C ASP A 183 8.01 -26.87 17.25
N TYR A 184 7.52 -25.71 17.73
CA TYR A 184 6.25 -25.63 18.48
C TYR A 184 5.05 -26.14 17.66
N LEU A 185 4.90 -25.71 16.42
CA LEU A 185 3.81 -26.15 15.53
C LEU A 185 3.84 -27.66 15.30
N ASN A 186 5.04 -28.22 15.06
CA ASN A 186 5.24 -29.66 14.86
C ASN A 186 4.91 -30.47 16.12
N GLU A 187 5.37 -30.05 17.30
CA GLU A 187 5.07 -30.69 18.59
C GLU A 187 3.56 -30.74 18.86
N HIS A 188 2.81 -29.77 18.35
CA HIS A 188 1.37 -29.69 18.50
C HIS A 188 0.58 -30.30 17.32
N GLY A 189 1.26 -31.01 16.42
CA GLY A 189 0.64 -31.79 15.33
C GLY A 189 0.25 -30.99 14.09
N PHE A 190 0.76 -29.76 13.94
CA PHE A 190 0.57 -28.98 12.73
C PHE A 190 1.86 -29.00 11.89
N GLN A 191 1.87 -29.85 10.88
CA GLN A 191 2.98 -29.92 9.93
C GLN A 191 2.65 -29.08 8.69
N ALA A 192 3.42 -28.02 8.46
CA ALA A 192 3.43 -27.24 7.22
C ALA A 192 4.87 -27.06 6.78
N ASP A 193 5.10 -27.05 5.47
CA ASP A 193 6.44 -26.85 4.92
C ASP A 193 6.81 -25.36 4.91
N PHE A 194 7.22 -24.85 6.08
CA PHE A 194 7.73 -23.49 6.21
C PHE A 194 9.24 -23.38 5.96
N THR A 195 9.93 -24.50 5.70
CA THR A 195 11.40 -24.57 5.77
C THR A 195 12.13 -24.11 4.51
N LYS A 196 11.46 -23.96 3.37
CA LYS A 196 12.12 -23.83 2.06
C LYS A 196 12.11 -22.46 1.42
N LEU A 197 11.60 -21.43 2.05
CA LEU A 197 11.49 -20.13 1.39
C LEU A 197 12.78 -19.33 1.56
N LYS A 198 13.66 -19.37 0.53
CA LYS A 198 14.80 -18.47 0.39
C LYS A 198 14.37 -17.00 0.33
N TYR A 199 13.18 -16.76 -0.22
CA TYR A 199 12.58 -15.45 -0.37
C TYR A 199 11.27 -15.35 0.39
N SER A 200 10.97 -14.16 0.92
CA SER A 200 9.68 -13.79 1.45
C SER A 200 8.92 -12.94 0.43
N TYR A 201 7.72 -13.37 0.09
CA TYR A 201 6.86 -12.70 -0.89
C TYR A 201 5.67 -12.03 -0.22
N ASN A 202 5.39 -10.80 -0.65
CA ASN A 202 4.12 -10.15 -0.35
C ASN A 202 3.43 -9.85 -1.67
N VAL A 203 2.39 -10.61 -1.97
CA VAL A 203 1.62 -10.51 -3.21
C VAL A 203 0.37 -9.68 -2.97
N GLY A 204 0.15 -8.66 -3.79
CA GLY A 204 -1.04 -7.81 -3.76
C GLY A 204 -1.46 -7.37 -5.15
N ILE A 205 -2.61 -6.73 -5.26
CA ILE A 205 -3.12 -6.22 -6.55
C ILE A 205 -2.22 -5.15 -7.17
N TRP A 206 -1.44 -4.44 -6.34
CA TRP A 206 -0.56 -3.34 -6.77
C TRP A 206 0.91 -3.75 -6.91
N GLY A 207 1.18 -5.05 -7.00
CA GLY A 207 2.49 -5.62 -7.20
C GLY A 207 2.92 -6.58 -6.10
N THR A 208 4.04 -7.23 -6.34
CA THR A 208 4.66 -8.20 -5.44
C THR A 208 6.00 -7.68 -4.96
N SER A 209 6.26 -7.71 -3.66
CA SER A 209 7.59 -7.47 -3.12
C SER A 209 8.30 -8.78 -2.79
N ILE A 210 9.62 -8.79 -2.96
CA ILE A 210 10.49 -9.95 -2.81
C ILE A 210 11.64 -9.57 -1.88
N CYS A 211 11.71 -10.19 -0.71
CA CYS A 211 12.74 -9.95 0.29
C CYS A 211 13.58 -11.21 0.55
N GLY A 212 14.81 -11.05 0.97
CA GLY A 212 15.73 -12.17 1.28
C GLY A 212 16.59 -12.60 0.09
N GLY A 213 17.35 -13.67 0.27
CA GLY A 213 18.26 -14.19 -0.75
C GLY A 213 19.34 -13.18 -1.16
N GLU A 214 19.65 -13.12 -2.45
CA GLU A 214 20.73 -12.31 -3.01
C GLU A 214 20.55 -10.80 -2.80
N ILE A 215 19.29 -10.33 -2.59
CA ILE A 215 19.03 -8.89 -2.41
C ILE A 215 19.60 -8.34 -1.10
N LEU A 216 20.01 -9.20 -0.16
CA LEU A 216 20.69 -8.80 1.07
C LEU A 216 22.13 -8.33 0.82
N ASP A 217 22.73 -8.74 -0.28
CA ASP A 217 24.05 -8.28 -0.73
C ASP A 217 23.87 -7.13 -1.74
N SER A 218 24.44 -5.95 -1.41
CA SER A 218 24.31 -4.75 -2.25
C SER A 218 24.93 -4.89 -3.64
N THR A 219 25.80 -5.87 -3.86
CA THR A 219 26.49 -6.14 -5.13
C THR A 219 25.70 -7.09 -6.04
N GLN A 220 24.61 -7.69 -5.53
CA GLN A 220 23.83 -8.70 -6.25
C GLN A 220 22.40 -8.21 -6.54
N GLY A 221 21.84 -8.66 -7.66
CA GLY A 221 20.43 -8.54 -7.99
C GLY A 221 19.69 -9.84 -7.75
N LEU A 222 18.36 -9.80 -7.82
CA LEU A 222 17.54 -11.01 -7.78
C LEU A 222 17.76 -11.82 -9.09
N PRO A 223 17.99 -13.13 -9.00
CA PRO A 223 18.03 -14.00 -10.17
C PRO A 223 16.62 -14.15 -10.76
N GLU A 224 16.53 -14.56 -12.03
CA GLU A 224 15.24 -14.81 -12.70
C GLU A 224 14.33 -15.76 -11.91
N SER A 225 14.92 -16.78 -11.27
CA SER A 225 14.19 -17.76 -10.46
C SER A 225 13.57 -17.21 -9.17
N ALA A 226 13.90 -15.98 -8.78
CA ALA A 226 13.31 -15.33 -7.61
C ALA A 226 11.96 -14.65 -7.92
N TYR A 227 11.67 -14.37 -9.20
CA TYR A 227 10.42 -13.75 -9.60
C TYR A 227 9.32 -14.80 -9.76
N LEU A 228 8.08 -14.44 -9.41
CA LEU A 228 6.94 -15.35 -9.48
C LEU A 228 6.36 -15.48 -10.89
N LYS A 229 6.50 -14.43 -11.70
CA LYS A 229 6.02 -14.40 -13.09
C LYS A 229 7.21 -14.33 -14.03
N HIS A 230 7.21 -15.15 -15.08
CA HIS A 230 8.31 -15.23 -16.02
C HIS A 230 7.89 -14.69 -17.39
N PRO A 231 8.81 -14.08 -18.18
CA PRO A 231 8.46 -13.58 -19.51
C PRO A 231 8.06 -14.74 -20.43
N THR A 232 6.93 -14.57 -21.08
CA THR A 232 6.36 -15.54 -22.04
C THR A 232 6.25 -14.96 -23.45
N LYS A 233 6.41 -13.63 -23.58
CA LYS A 233 6.38 -12.90 -24.85
C LYS A 233 7.72 -12.23 -25.11
N HIS A 234 8.15 -12.25 -26.37
CA HIS A 234 9.46 -11.73 -26.80
C HIS A 234 9.36 -10.69 -27.92
N ASP A 235 8.30 -10.72 -28.72
CA ASP A 235 8.03 -9.74 -29.77
C ASP A 235 7.32 -8.50 -29.15
N SER A 236 7.49 -7.32 -29.78
CA SER A 236 6.81 -6.13 -29.30
C SER A 236 5.30 -6.21 -29.53
N GLU A 237 4.54 -5.61 -28.62
CA GLU A 237 3.08 -5.52 -28.68
C GLU A 237 2.61 -4.11 -28.29
N ILE A 238 1.53 -3.66 -28.93
CA ILE A 238 0.90 -2.38 -28.58
C ILE A 238 -0.15 -2.61 -27.49
N LEU A 239 -0.04 -1.83 -26.42
CA LEU A 239 -1.02 -1.74 -25.33
C LEU A 239 -1.66 -0.36 -25.35
N SER A 240 -2.99 -0.32 -25.35
CA SER A 240 -3.78 0.91 -25.29
C SER A 240 -4.48 1.00 -23.93
N LEU A 241 -4.23 2.09 -23.18
CA LEU A 241 -4.83 2.37 -21.88
C LEU A 241 -5.69 3.63 -21.96
N GLY A 242 -7.01 3.48 -21.71
CA GLY A 242 -7.95 4.59 -21.67
C GLY A 242 -8.20 5.08 -20.26
N PHE A 243 -8.20 6.40 -20.11
CA PHE A 243 -8.45 7.09 -18.83
C PHE A 243 -9.65 8.02 -18.94
N GLU A 244 -10.44 8.08 -17.88
CA GLU A 244 -11.48 9.08 -17.67
C GLU A 244 -11.27 9.76 -16.33
N LYS A 245 -11.05 11.07 -16.36
CA LYS A 245 -10.74 11.86 -15.15
C LYS A 245 -9.67 11.23 -14.26
N GLY A 246 -8.61 10.72 -14.90
CA GLY A 246 -7.46 10.09 -14.25
C GLY A 246 -7.64 8.62 -13.89
N GLU A 247 -8.85 8.07 -13.90
CA GLU A 247 -9.09 6.65 -13.62
C GLU A 247 -8.91 5.80 -14.88
N LEU A 248 -8.25 4.64 -14.74
CA LEU A 248 -8.16 3.65 -15.82
C LEU A 248 -9.53 3.04 -16.09
N VAL A 249 -10.07 3.25 -17.29
CA VAL A 249 -11.39 2.80 -17.69
C VAL A 249 -11.40 1.74 -18.80
N SER A 250 -10.34 1.69 -19.61
CA SER A 250 -10.26 0.69 -20.67
C SER A 250 -8.85 0.19 -20.92
N VAL A 251 -8.75 -1.06 -21.39
CA VAL A 251 -7.50 -1.76 -21.75
C VAL A 251 -7.74 -2.38 -23.15
N ASN A 252 -6.91 -2.00 -24.13
CA ASN A 252 -7.05 -2.43 -25.53
C ASN A 252 -8.47 -2.27 -26.09
N GLY A 253 -9.11 -1.12 -25.76
CA GLY A 253 -10.46 -0.81 -26.19
C GLY A 253 -11.59 -1.56 -25.49
N LYS A 254 -11.29 -2.49 -24.58
CA LYS A 254 -12.27 -3.13 -23.72
C LYS A 254 -12.52 -2.26 -22.49
N GLU A 255 -13.77 -1.85 -22.28
CA GLU A 255 -14.20 -1.08 -21.12
C GLU A 255 -14.32 -1.94 -19.86
N TYR A 256 -13.96 -1.34 -18.72
CA TYR A 256 -14.05 -1.93 -17.39
C TYR A 256 -14.79 -1.00 -16.44
N THR A 257 -15.93 -1.44 -15.94
CA THR A 257 -16.62 -0.78 -14.82
C THR A 257 -15.94 -1.07 -13.49
N ASP A 258 -15.36 -2.26 -13.36
CA ASP A 258 -14.56 -2.69 -12.22
C ASP A 258 -13.08 -2.34 -12.46
N ARG A 259 -12.58 -1.36 -11.74
CA ARG A 259 -11.19 -0.86 -11.86
C ARG A 259 -10.16 -1.89 -11.40
N ILE A 260 -10.54 -2.77 -10.48
CA ILE A 260 -9.68 -3.86 -10.00
C ILE A 260 -9.40 -4.82 -11.15
N LYS A 261 -10.44 -5.19 -11.91
CA LYS A 261 -10.28 -6.03 -13.10
C LYS A 261 -9.48 -5.36 -14.21
N ALA A 262 -9.58 -4.04 -14.36
CA ALA A 262 -8.73 -3.29 -15.28
C ALA A 262 -7.24 -3.38 -14.88
N ILE A 263 -6.92 -3.18 -13.61
CA ILE A 263 -5.56 -3.32 -13.07
C ILE A 263 -5.04 -4.75 -13.28
N GLN A 264 -5.85 -5.76 -12.98
CA GLN A 264 -5.48 -7.16 -13.18
C GLN A 264 -5.20 -7.50 -14.65
N ALA A 265 -5.99 -6.96 -15.58
CA ALA A 265 -5.77 -7.15 -17.01
C ALA A 265 -4.44 -6.51 -17.47
N VAL A 266 -4.11 -5.32 -16.98
CA VAL A 266 -2.81 -4.68 -17.27
C VAL A 266 -1.66 -5.48 -16.67
N GLU A 267 -1.83 -6.00 -15.44
CA GLU A 267 -0.84 -6.84 -14.77
C GLU A 267 -0.55 -8.12 -15.59
N GLU A 268 -1.58 -8.81 -16.05
CA GLU A 268 -1.43 -10.02 -16.86
C GLU A 268 -0.64 -9.75 -18.16
N ILE A 269 -1.02 -8.67 -18.86
CA ILE A 269 -0.35 -8.28 -20.11
C ILE A 269 1.12 -7.91 -19.85
N GLY A 270 1.38 -7.04 -18.87
CA GLY A 270 2.72 -6.54 -18.60
C GLY A 270 3.66 -7.58 -17.99
N ALA A 271 3.14 -8.47 -17.16
CA ALA A 271 3.90 -9.56 -16.55
C ALA A 271 4.40 -10.57 -17.60
N ALA A 272 3.65 -10.77 -18.70
CA ALA A 272 4.09 -11.60 -19.82
C ALA A 272 5.38 -11.09 -20.50
N TYR A 273 5.74 -9.82 -20.28
CA TYR A 273 6.98 -9.18 -20.72
C TYR A 273 7.99 -8.97 -19.58
N ALA A 274 7.71 -9.44 -18.36
CA ALA A 274 8.50 -9.16 -17.16
C ALA A 274 8.73 -7.66 -16.90
N ILE A 275 7.78 -6.80 -17.29
CA ILE A 275 7.81 -5.35 -17.04
C ILE A 275 7.60 -5.08 -15.56
N GLY A 276 8.17 -3.98 -15.06
CA GLY A 276 7.95 -3.50 -13.69
C GLY A 276 8.77 -4.23 -12.63
N ARG A 277 9.87 -4.86 -13.00
CA ARG A 277 10.84 -5.47 -12.09
C ARG A 277 11.96 -4.51 -11.78
N ASP A 278 12.27 -4.34 -10.50
CA ASP A 278 13.41 -3.55 -10.05
C ASP A 278 13.75 -3.85 -8.58
N CYS A 279 14.78 -3.19 -8.07
CA CYS A 279 15.20 -3.22 -6.69
C CYS A 279 15.12 -1.82 -6.09
N HIS A 280 14.25 -1.63 -5.11
CA HIS A 280 14.19 -0.41 -4.32
C HIS A 280 15.20 -0.45 -3.18
N VAL A 281 15.93 0.64 -3.00
CA VAL A 281 16.79 0.90 -1.83
C VAL A 281 16.24 2.11 -1.11
N GLY A 282 15.91 1.96 0.18
CA GLY A 282 15.32 3.05 0.95
C GLY A 282 15.39 2.84 2.45
N ASP A 283 15.01 3.88 3.18
CA ASP A 283 14.96 3.81 4.63
C ASP A 283 13.66 3.13 5.09
N THR A 284 13.80 2.23 6.05
CA THR A 284 12.66 1.74 6.82
C THR A 284 12.14 2.85 7.74
N ILE A 285 10.92 2.69 8.27
CA ILE A 285 10.34 3.65 9.22
C ILE A 285 11.21 3.79 10.48
N VAL A 286 11.88 2.71 10.87
CA VAL A 286 12.82 2.71 12.01
C VAL A 286 14.22 3.26 11.66
N GLY A 287 14.43 3.78 10.45
CA GLY A 287 15.66 4.46 10.05
C GLY A 287 16.79 3.54 9.55
N ILE A 288 16.52 2.26 9.32
CA ILE A 288 17.51 1.32 8.78
C ILE A 288 17.38 1.30 7.24
N LYS A 289 18.53 1.41 6.54
CA LYS A 289 18.56 1.27 5.09
C LYS A 289 18.26 -0.18 4.70
N GLY A 290 17.27 -0.39 3.84
CA GLY A 290 16.85 -1.70 3.38
C GLY A 290 16.78 -1.80 1.85
N ARG A 291 16.78 -3.03 1.35
CA ARG A 291 16.57 -3.36 -0.07
C ARG A 291 15.36 -4.28 -0.20
N VAL A 292 14.57 -4.03 -1.22
CA VAL A 292 13.43 -4.87 -1.60
C VAL A 292 13.36 -5.00 -3.11
N GLY A 293 13.32 -6.22 -3.60
CA GLY A 293 12.98 -6.50 -4.99
C GLY A 293 11.48 -6.44 -5.18
N PHE A 294 11.05 -6.15 -6.38
CA PHE A 294 9.62 -6.16 -6.71
C PHE A 294 9.36 -6.51 -8.17
N GLU A 295 8.15 -6.98 -8.42
CA GLU A 295 7.52 -7.09 -9.74
C GLU A 295 6.14 -6.44 -9.66
N ALA A 296 5.89 -5.44 -10.51
CA ALA A 296 4.72 -4.59 -10.45
C ALA A 296 4.38 -4.03 -11.84
N ALA A 297 3.96 -4.90 -12.75
CA ALA A 297 3.74 -4.52 -14.14
C ALA A 297 2.61 -3.49 -14.29
N ALA A 298 1.46 -3.75 -13.66
CA ALA A 298 0.32 -2.83 -13.74
C ALA A 298 0.64 -1.44 -13.19
N PRO A 299 1.19 -1.27 -11.99
CA PRO A 299 1.56 0.06 -11.48
C PRO A 299 2.47 0.83 -12.42
N MET A 300 3.51 0.17 -12.94
CA MET A 300 4.49 0.85 -13.79
C MET A 300 3.89 1.28 -15.13
N LEU A 301 3.09 0.43 -15.77
CA LEU A 301 2.40 0.73 -17.02
C LEU A 301 1.33 1.80 -16.85
N ILE A 302 0.48 1.67 -15.82
CA ILE A 302 -0.62 2.62 -15.55
C ILE A 302 -0.06 3.98 -15.20
N ILE A 303 0.89 4.07 -14.25
CA ILE A 303 1.52 5.33 -13.84
C ILE A 303 2.29 5.96 -15.02
N GLY A 304 3.00 5.16 -15.80
CA GLY A 304 3.72 5.64 -16.99
C GLY A 304 2.79 6.27 -18.02
N ALA A 305 1.70 5.58 -18.35
CA ALA A 305 0.67 6.08 -19.28
C ALA A 305 -0.06 7.31 -18.73
N HIS A 306 -0.50 7.25 -17.47
CA HIS A 306 -1.21 8.34 -16.82
C HIS A 306 -0.36 9.62 -16.76
N ARG A 307 0.91 9.51 -16.35
CA ARG A 307 1.86 10.63 -16.34
C ARG A 307 2.08 11.21 -17.75
N PHE A 308 2.07 10.37 -18.79
CA PHE A 308 2.18 10.83 -20.16
C PHE A 308 0.95 11.62 -20.60
N LEU A 309 -0.27 11.15 -20.28
CA LEU A 309 -1.52 11.86 -20.57
C LEU A 309 -1.59 13.21 -19.84
N GLU A 310 -1.13 13.28 -18.59
CA GLU A 310 -1.11 14.53 -17.82
C GLU A 310 -0.25 15.62 -18.48
N LYS A 311 0.82 15.27 -19.18
CA LYS A 311 1.66 16.25 -19.91
C LYS A 311 0.90 16.95 -21.02
N TYR A 312 -0.14 16.34 -21.56
CA TYR A 312 -1.01 16.93 -22.58
C TYR A 312 -2.17 17.73 -21.99
N THR A 313 -2.59 17.42 -20.77
CA THR A 313 -3.87 17.91 -20.22
C THR A 313 -3.73 18.87 -19.05
N LEU A 314 -2.59 18.89 -18.37
CA LEU A 314 -2.33 19.76 -17.22
C LEU A 314 -1.44 20.93 -17.59
N SER A 315 -1.72 22.10 -17.01
CA SER A 315 -0.82 23.24 -17.09
C SER A 315 0.50 22.96 -16.34
N LYS A 316 1.54 23.70 -16.69
CA LYS A 316 2.85 23.63 -16.05
C LYS A 316 2.77 23.65 -14.52
N TRP A 317 2.03 24.61 -13.95
CA TRP A 317 1.96 24.76 -12.50
C TRP A 317 1.10 23.72 -11.82
N GLN A 318 0.06 23.18 -12.48
CA GLN A 318 -0.71 22.04 -11.98
C GLN A 318 0.19 20.81 -11.83
N GLN A 319 1.04 20.51 -12.83
CA GLN A 319 1.97 19.37 -12.75
C GLN A 319 2.94 19.52 -11.57
N TYR A 320 3.61 20.68 -11.44
CA TYR A 320 4.56 20.93 -10.37
C TYR A 320 3.96 20.79 -8.97
N TRP A 321 2.80 21.42 -8.72
CA TRP A 321 2.14 21.33 -7.43
C TRP A 321 1.63 19.92 -7.13
N LYS A 322 1.02 19.27 -8.12
CA LYS A 322 0.53 17.91 -7.99
C LYS A 322 1.66 16.95 -7.61
N ASP A 323 2.80 17.01 -8.27
CA ASP A 323 3.95 16.14 -8.01
C ASP A 323 4.50 16.35 -6.58
N GLN A 324 4.53 17.59 -6.08
CA GLN A 324 4.94 17.86 -4.70
C GLN A 324 3.98 17.20 -3.68
N VAL A 325 2.69 17.41 -3.87
CA VAL A 325 1.65 16.88 -2.98
C VAL A 325 1.60 15.35 -3.05
N ALA A 326 1.78 14.77 -4.22
CA ALA A 326 1.81 13.33 -4.44
C ALA A 326 3.00 12.64 -3.75
N ASN A 327 4.17 13.30 -3.73
CA ASN A 327 5.32 12.80 -2.98
C ASN A 327 5.01 12.68 -1.47
N TRP A 328 4.30 13.66 -0.90
CA TRP A 328 3.85 13.59 0.49
C TRP A 328 2.81 12.50 0.70
N TYR A 329 1.86 12.33 -0.24
CA TYR A 329 0.89 11.22 -0.17
C TYR A 329 1.60 9.87 -0.07
N GLY A 330 2.56 9.62 -0.95
CA GLY A 330 3.36 8.39 -0.93
C GLY A 330 4.18 8.21 0.35
N MET A 331 4.74 9.32 0.88
CA MET A 331 5.47 9.29 2.15
C MET A 331 4.56 8.93 3.32
N PHE A 332 3.40 9.56 3.45
CA PHE A 332 2.43 9.27 4.51
C PHE A 332 1.94 7.81 4.45
N LEU A 333 1.68 7.27 3.25
CA LEU A 333 1.37 5.84 3.10
C LEU A 333 2.52 4.96 3.57
N HIS A 334 3.76 5.28 3.20
CA HIS A 334 4.92 4.49 3.60
C HIS A 334 5.15 4.51 5.11
N GLU A 335 5.03 5.70 5.72
CA GLU A 335 5.26 5.95 7.15
C GLU A 335 4.07 5.59 8.04
N SER A 336 3.04 4.94 7.49
CA SER A 336 1.81 4.60 8.24
C SER A 336 1.00 5.80 8.76
N GLN A 337 1.13 6.94 8.11
CA GLN A 337 0.45 8.19 8.48
C GLN A 337 -0.83 8.43 7.67
N TYR A 338 -1.45 7.37 7.14
CA TYR A 338 -2.67 7.48 6.34
C TYR A 338 -3.84 8.14 7.09
N LEU A 339 -3.86 8.00 8.43
CA LEU A 339 -4.91 8.60 9.28
C LEU A 339 -4.65 10.06 9.63
N GLU A 340 -3.58 10.67 9.13
CA GLU A 340 -3.32 12.10 9.33
C GLU A 340 -4.42 12.95 8.68
N PRO A 341 -4.90 14.01 9.37
CA PRO A 341 -5.98 14.86 8.87
C PRO A 341 -5.66 15.56 7.54
N VAL A 342 -4.40 15.71 7.17
CA VAL A 342 -3.97 16.30 5.89
C VAL A 342 -4.21 15.36 4.70
N MET A 343 -4.39 14.05 4.91
CA MET A 343 -4.58 13.11 3.81
C MET A 343 -5.82 13.41 2.95
N PRO A 344 -7.01 13.67 3.51
CA PRO A 344 -8.16 14.10 2.73
C PRO A 344 -7.94 15.40 1.93
N ASP A 345 -7.15 16.35 2.45
CA ASP A 345 -6.83 17.60 1.74
C ASP A 345 -5.96 17.31 0.50
N ILE A 346 -4.97 16.42 0.65
CA ILE A 346 -4.13 15.95 -0.45
C ILE A 346 -4.98 15.21 -1.50
N GLU A 347 -5.85 14.31 -1.06
CA GLU A 347 -6.75 13.54 -1.95
C GLU A 347 -7.71 14.45 -2.71
N ALA A 348 -8.23 15.51 -2.09
CA ALA A 348 -9.06 16.51 -2.72
C ALA A 348 -8.29 17.27 -3.81
N MET A 349 -7.05 17.66 -3.54
CA MET A 349 -6.19 18.33 -4.53
C MET A 349 -5.87 17.40 -5.70
N LEU A 350 -5.48 16.15 -5.43
CA LEU A 350 -5.22 15.15 -6.47
C LEU A 350 -6.46 14.95 -7.33
N THR A 351 -7.64 14.75 -6.74
CA THR A 351 -8.91 14.61 -7.46
C THR A 351 -9.21 15.83 -8.33
N SER A 352 -9.04 17.04 -7.79
CA SER A 352 -9.29 18.28 -8.53
C SER A 352 -8.39 18.41 -9.75
N SER A 353 -7.15 17.91 -9.69
CA SER A 353 -6.21 17.96 -10.81
C SER A 353 -6.66 17.06 -11.98
N GLN A 354 -7.43 16.03 -11.72
CA GLN A 354 -7.79 15.00 -12.72
C GLN A 354 -9.00 15.36 -13.61
N ARG A 355 -9.67 16.48 -13.37
CA ARG A 355 -10.92 16.85 -14.06
C ARG A 355 -10.86 16.76 -15.60
N HIS A 356 -9.71 17.00 -16.19
CA HIS A 356 -9.48 17.01 -17.63
C HIS A 356 -8.47 15.95 -18.10
N VAL A 357 -8.02 15.07 -17.20
CA VAL A 357 -7.11 13.97 -17.53
C VAL A 357 -7.93 12.80 -18.09
N THR A 358 -8.35 12.95 -19.34
CA THR A 358 -9.20 11.99 -20.07
C THR A 358 -8.63 11.78 -21.46
N GLY A 359 -8.46 10.55 -21.87
CA GLY A 359 -7.89 10.19 -23.16
C GLY A 359 -7.32 8.77 -23.17
N THR A 360 -6.74 8.40 -24.29
CA THR A 360 -6.12 7.09 -24.51
C THR A 360 -4.63 7.23 -24.75
N VAL A 361 -3.83 6.46 -24.04
CA VAL A 361 -2.37 6.40 -24.21
C VAL A 361 -2.00 5.07 -24.83
N THR A 362 -1.14 5.11 -25.82
CA THR A 362 -0.58 3.96 -26.51
C THR A 362 0.83 3.69 -26.02
N LEU A 363 1.08 2.47 -25.56
CA LEU A 363 2.38 1.97 -25.15
C LEU A 363 2.85 0.89 -26.10
N GLU A 364 4.14 0.84 -26.39
CA GLU A 364 4.81 -0.30 -27.01
C GLU A 364 5.51 -1.09 -25.91
N LEU A 365 5.11 -2.34 -25.74
CA LEU A 365 5.70 -3.28 -24.79
C LEU A 365 6.81 -4.09 -25.44
N ARG A 366 7.89 -4.30 -24.70
CA ARG A 366 9.02 -5.16 -25.07
C ARG A 366 9.50 -5.92 -23.84
N PRO A 367 10.22 -7.01 -23.95
CA PRO A 367 10.77 -7.70 -22.79
C PRO A 367 11.50 -6.72 -21.86
N TYR A 368 11.08 -6.70 -20.60
CA TYR A 368 11.59 -5.90 -19.48
C TYR A 368 11.36 -4.38 -19.55
N CYS A 369 10.76 -3.84 -20.61
CA CYS A 369 10.55 -2.41 -20.75
C CYS A 369 9.29 -2.05 -21.55
N PHE A 370 8.92 -0.77 -21.50
CA PHE A 370 7.88 -0.20 -22.36
C PHE A 370 8.24 1.22 -22.77
N GLN A 371 7.65 1.68 -23.86
CA GLN A 371 7.75 3.05 -24.36
C GLN A 371 6.38 3.62 -24.60
N THR A 372 6.14 4.89 -24.18
CA THR A 372 4.95 5.63 -24.59
C THR A 372 5.11 6.12 -26.03
N VAL A 373 4.17 5.77 -26.91
CA VAL A 373 4.28 6.07 -28.34
C VAL A 373 3.21 7.02 -28.86
N GLY A 374 2.11 7.19 -28.11
CA GLY A 374 1.05 8.12 -28.53
C GLY A 374 0.06 8.46 -27.41
N CYS A 375 -0.63 9.58 -27.62
CA CYS A 375 -1.71 10.03 -26.75
C CYS A 375 -2.81 10.65 -27.61
N ASP A 376 -4.05 10.22 -27.40
CA ASP A 376 -5.24 10.86 -27.97
C ASP A 376 -6.13 11.35 -26.83
N THR A 377 -6.35 12.68 -26.80
CA THR A 377 -7.14 13.34 -25.76
C THR A 377 -7.90 14.53 -26.31
N PRO A 378 -9.18 14.73 -25.90
CA PRO A 378 -9.94 15.92 -26.26
C PRO A 378 -9.39 17.21 -25.59
N ASN A 379 -8.57 17.06 -24.55
CA ASN A 379 -8.02 18.16 -23.74
C ASN A 379 -6.56 18.48 -24.07
N ASP A 380 -6.14 18.27 -25.30
CA ASP A 380 -4.76 18.40 -25.76
C ASP A 380 -4.29 19.87 -25.78
N LEU A 381 -3.44 20.24 -24.84
CA LEU A 381 -2.86 21.58 -24.75
C LEU A 381 -1.76 21.84 -25.79
N VAL A 382 -1.25 20.80 -26.45
CA VAL A 382 -0.27 20.95 -27.54
C VAL A 382 -0.97 21.43 -28.81
N LYS A 383 -2.19 20.99 -29.08
CA LYS A 383 -3.02 21.42 -30.21
C LYS A 383 -3.68 22.80 -29.97
N ASN A 384 -2.90 23.77 -29.52
CA ASN A 384 -3.38 25.14 -29.32
C ASN A 384 -3.18 26.02 -30.56
N LYS A 385 -3.84 27.19 -30.58
CA LYS A 385 -3.74 28.17 -31.70
C LYS A 385 -2.75 29.29 -31.43
N LEU A 386 -2.05 29.29 -30.30
CA LEU A 386 -1.18 30.39 -29.85
C LEU A 386 0.24 30.28 -30.38
N GLY A 387 0.69 29.08 -30.75
CA GLY A 387 2.01 28.82 -31.32
C GLY A 387 2.28 27.32 -31.42
N GLU A 388 3.31 26.97 -32.17
CA GLU A 388 3.81 25.61 -32.30
C GLU A 388 5.28 25.59 -31.87
N TYR A 389 5.71 24.50 -31.23
CA TYR A 389 7.09 24.38 -30.78
C TYR A 389 8.04 24.37 -31.99
N GLY A 390 9.05 25.27 -32.00
CA GLY A 390 9.99 25.39 -33.09
C GLY A 390 9.54 26.32 -34.24
N GLU A 391 8.28 26.79 -34.20
CA GLU A 391 7.73 27.71 -35.21
C GLU A 391 7.58 29.16 -34.66
N GLY A 392 7.28 30.10 -35.52
CA GLY A 392 7.02 31.47 -35.12
C GLY A 392 5.82 31.60 -34.19
N ALA A 393 5.94 32.40 -33.14
CA ALA A 393 4.86 32.69 -32.21
C ALA A 393 3.69 33.39 -32.92
N LYS A 394 2.46 32.89 -32.69
CA LYS A 394 1.23 33.51 -33.20
C LYS A 394 0.50 34.32 -32.12
N GLY A 395 0.84 34.10 -30.84
CA GLY A 395 0.19 34.71 -29.69
C GLY A 395 0.87 35.99 -29.16
N TRP A 396 2.08 36.31 -29.63
CA TRP A 396 2.83 37.48 -29.19
C TRP A 396 3.86 37.90 -30.25
N THR A 397 4.30 39.17 -30.19
CA THR A 397 5.32 39.75 -31.05
C THR A 397 6.73 39.58 -30.46
N SER A 398 7.76 39.78 -31.32
CA SER A 398 9.15 39.76 -30.85
C SER A 398 9.45 40.84 -29.80
N GLU A 399 8.82 42.04 -29.92
CA GLU A 399 9.00 43.13 -28.96
C GLU A 399 8.37 42.82 -27.60
N GLU A 400 7.19 42.20 -27.58
CA GLU A 400 6.57 41.68 -26.33
C GLU A 400 7.44 40.62 -25.67
N ALA A 401 8.01 39.70 -26.42
CA ALA A 401 8.95 38.70 -25.91
C ALA A 401 10.22 39.36 -25.33
N LYS A 402 10.82 40.32 -25.99
CA LYS A 402 11.96 41.10 -25.47
C LYS A 402 11.60 41.82 -24.16
N GLY A 403 10.42 42.44 -24.10
CA GLY A 403 9.91 43.12 -22.91
C GLY A 403 9.79 42.17 -21.74
N PHE A 404 9.16 41.00 -21.95
CA PHE A 404 9.01 39.93 -20.96
C PHE A 404 10.37 39.43 -20.45
N ILE A 405 11.32 39.12 -21.34
CA ILE A 405 12.67 38.65 -20.98
C ILE A 405 13.38 39.70 -20.12
N LYS A 406 13.31 40.99 -20.50
CA LYS A 406 13.94 42.10 -19.79
C LYS A 406 13.40 42.20 -18.35
N VAL A 407 12.08 42.14 -18.15
CA VAL A 407 11.45 42.23 -16.83
C VAL A 407 11.74 40.97 -16.00
N THR A 408 11.58 39.79 -16.60
CA THR A 408 11.79 38.49 -15.90
C THR A 408 13.26 38.32 -15.49
N SER A 409 14.21 38.87 -16.20
CA SER A 409 15.64 38.83 -15.85
C SER A 409 16.03 39.76 -14.69
N THR A 410 15.15 40.68 -14.27
CA THR A 410 15.49 41.72 -13.27
C THR A 410 15.98 41.13 -11.93
N PRO A 411 15.34 40.10 -11.31
CA PRO A 411 15.85 39.57 -10.06
C PRO A 411 17.26 38.95 -10.18
N LEU A 412 17.52 38.23 -11.26
CA LEU A 412 18.84 37.64 -11.53
C LEU A 412 19.90 38.71 -11.76
N ARG A 413 19.56 39.72 -12.56
CA ARG A 413 20.45 40.85 -12.79
C ARG A 413 20.76 41.63 -11.52
N ALA A 414 19.78 41.85 -10.66
CA ALA A 414 19.98 42.50 -9.36
C ALA A 414 20.91 41.68 -8.47
N TYR A 415 20.77 40.36 -8.47
CA TYR A 415 21.67 39.47 -7.70
C TYR A 415 23.13 39.59 -8.17
N TYR A 416 23.38 39.43 -9.45
CA TYR A 416 24.76 39.50 -9.99
C TYR A 416 25.37 40.91 -9.99
N LEU A 417 24.55 41.96 -9.99
CA LEU A 417 25.05 43.34 -9.77
C LEU A 417 25.49 43.53 -8.30
N ALA A 418 24.84 42.89 -7.36
CA ALA A 418 25.22 42.96 -5.95
C ALA A 418 26.40 42.04 -5.59
N HIS A 419 26.68 41.02 -6.42
CA HIS A 419 27.72 40.01 -6.21
C HIS A 419 28.60 39.86 -7.45
N PRO A 420 29.39 40.91 -7.82
CA PRO A 420 30.19 40.91 -9.04
C PRO A 420 31.32 39.87 -9.01
N GLU A 421 31.67 39.33 -7.83
CA GLU A 421 32.64 38.27 -7.64
C GLU A 421 32.11 36.87 -8.01
N GLU A 422 30.80 36.71 -8.15
CA GLU A 422 30.19 35.43 -8.54
C GLU A 422 30.01 35.39 -10.08
N GLU A 423 31.09 35.30 -10.84
CA GLU A 423 31.04 34.94 -12.25
C GLU A 423 30.72 33.45 -12.43
N ARG A 424 29.68 33.17 -13.26
CA ARG A 424 29.36 31.82 -13.69
C ARG A 424 29.79 31.56 -15.11
#